data_cd19872db8ab31dd795d3ab63a9726d1
#
_entry.id   cd19872db8ab31dd795d3ab63a9726d1
#
_cell.length_a   1.000
_cell.length_b   1.000
_cell.length_c   1.000
_cell.angle_alpha   90.00
_cell.angle_beta   90.00
_cell.angle_gamma   90.00
#
_symmetry.space_group_name_H-M   'P 1'
#
loop_
_entity.id
_entity.type
_entity.pdbx_description
1 polymer ?
#
loop_
_entity_poly.entity_id
_entity_poly.type
_entity_poly.pdbx_seq_one_letter_code
_entity_poly.pdbx_strand_id
1 'polypeptide(L)'
;SPVKSLSFINIYEKENRWYLQLYAKYLVGISDLSLSNIRNTISFISQFLKYLDGQSKKVTELEMQDIADYVSVLDESDIKYSTFNRYITHMHTFLQFLKMKNIEVLKFYPERFLKKGFSEHNERSVPEKTIAHLIKELPAFPEHLQLMYLILFCTGIRKSEVCTIKSG
;
A
#
# COMPACT_ATOMS: atom_id res chain seq x y z
N SER A 1 7.28 -5.14 -14.88
CA SER A 1 8.60 -5.70 -14.55
C SER A 1 8.55 -6.21 -13.13
N PRO A 2 8.97 -7.45 -12.85
CA PRO A 2 8.98 -7.97 -11.50
C PRO A 2 9.91 -7.14 -10.61
N VAL A 3 9.48 -6.87 -9.37
CA VAL A 3 10.31 -6.19 -8.38
C VAL A 3 11.52 -7.06 -8.09
N LYS A 4 12.69 -6.65 -8.54
CA LYS A 4 13.93 -7.43 -8.41
C LYS A 4 14.65 -7.23 -7.08
N SER A 5 14.41 -6.09 -6.40
CA SER A 5 15.09 -5.78 -5.13
C SER A 5 14.33 -4.72 -4.32
N LEU A 6 14.53 -4.72 -3.00
CA LEU A 6 14.15 -3.65 -2.10
C LEU A 6 15.40 -2.84 -1.77
N SER A 7 15.35 -1.52 -1.93
CA SER A 7 16.47 -0.62 -1.60
C SER A 7 16.20 0.08 -0.26
N PHE A 8 17.21 0.09 0.60
CA PHE A 8 17.20 0.73 1.92
C PHE A 8 18.23 1.86 2.05
N ILE A 9 18.86 2.23 0.92
CA ILE A 9 19.99 3.17 0.88
C ILE A 9 19.63 4.58 1.34
N ASN A 10 18.35 4.92 1.27
CA ASN A 10 17.85 6.25 1.63
C ASN A 10 17.56 6.43 3.12
N ILE A 11 17.91 5.46 3.97
CA ILE A 11 17.81 5.55 5.42
C ILE A 11 19.26 5.58 5.93
N TYR A 12 19.66 6.73 6.50
CA TYR A 12 21.04 6.99 6.88
C TYR A 12 21.37 6.41 8.24
N GLU A 13 20.45 6.48 9.20
CA GLU A 13 20.63 5.85 10.52
C GLU A 13 20.69 4.32 10.36
N LYS A 14 21.85 3.75 10.75
CA LYS A 14 22.14 2.33 10.55
C LYS A 14 21.16 1.41 11.30
N GLU A 15 20.78 1.81 12.49
CA GLU A 15 19.89 1.03 13.35
C GLU A 15 18.47 1.02 12.78
N ASN A 16 17.95 2.19 12.37
CA ASN A 16 16.65 2.30 11.68
C ASN A 16 16.60 1.47 10.41
N ARG A 17 17.68 1.52 9.62
CA ARG A 17 17.83 0.72 8.39
C ARG A 17 17.82 -0.77 8.69
N TRP A 18 18.55 -1.20 9.72
CA TRP A 18 18.59 -2.61 10.13
C TRP A 18 17.23 -3.13 10.57
N TYR A 19 16.49 -2.36 11.35
CA TYR A 19 15.13 -2.72 11.76
C TYR A 19 14.18 -2.85 10.57
N LEU A 20 14.27 -1.96 9.59
CA LEU A 20 13.45 -2.06 8.38
C LEU A 20 13.81 -3.29 7.54
N GLN A 21 15.09 -3.63 7.44
CA GLN A 21 15.54 -4.86 6.75
C GLN A 21 15.03 -6.11 7.48
N LEU A 22 15.06 -6.11 8.81
CA LEU A 22 14.53 -7.20 9.63
C LEU A 22 13.03 -7.39 9.38
N TYR A 23 12.28 -6.28 9.33
CA TYR A 23 10.85 -6.31 9.03
C TYR A 23 10.57 -6.78 7.62
N ALA A 24 11.33 -6.33 6.63
CA ALA A 24 11.20 -6.79 5.25
C ALA A 24 11.43 -8.31 5.12
N LYS A 25 12.46 -8.85 5.78
CA LYS A 25 12.70 -10.30 5.85
C LYS A 25 11.53 -11.05 6.48
N TYR A 26 10.96 -10.51 7.55
CA TYR A 26 9.77 -11.08 8.18
C TYR A 26 8.58 -11.12 7.21
N LEU A 27 8.28 -10.01 6.53
CA LEU A 27 7.17 -9.95 5.58
C LEU A 27 7.35 -10.94 4.41
N VAL A 28 8.56 -11.06 3.87
CA VAL A 28 8.85 -11.99 2.76
C VAL A 28 8.77 -13.45 3.21
N GLY A 29 9.18 -13.75 4.45
CA GLY A 29 9.30 -15.14 4.92
C GLY A 29 8.03 -15.71 5.54
N ILE A 30 7.13 -14.88 6.06
CA ILE A 30 6.02 -15.34 6.92
C ILE A 30 4.66 -14.85 6.42
N SER A 31 4.61 -13.73 5.66
CA SER A 31 3.33 -13.19 5.21
C SER A 31 2.92 -13.75 3.84
N ASP A 32 1.62 -13.98 3.67
CA ASP A 32 1.01 -14.31 2.36
C ASP A 32 0.86 -13.08 1.45
N LEU A 33 1.54 -11.98 1.77
CA LEU A 33 1.46 -10.73 1.01
C LEU A 33 2.17 -10.85 -0.33
N SER A 34 1.55 -10.32 -1.37
CA SER A 34 2.23 -10.17 -2.66
C SER A 34 3.46 -9.26 -2.54
N LEU A 35 4.50 -9.50 -3.35
CA LEU A 35 5.71 -8.67 -3.37
C LEU A 35 5.40 -7.18 -3.60
N SER A 36 4.36 -6.87 -4.36
CA SER A 36 3.90 -5.50 -4.56
C SER A 36 3.39 -4.86 -3.26
N ASN A 37 2.62 -5.61 -2.46
CA ASN A 37 2.13 -5.14 -1.17
C ASN A 37 3.27 -4.97 -0.16
N ILE A 38 4.22 -5.91 -0.12
CA ILE A 38 5.42 -5.79 0.72
C ILE A 38 6.19 -4.53 0.35
N ARG A 39 6.42 -4.28 -0.94
CA ARG A 39 7.10 -3.07 -1.40
C ARG A 39 6.39 -1.80 -0.96
N ASN A 40 5.06 -1.75 -1.11
CA ASN A 40 4.28 -0.60 -0.68
C ASN A 40 4.40 -0.38 0.83
N THR A 41 4.27 -1.44 1.63
CA THR A 41 4.45 -1.38 3.09
C THR A 41 5.82 -0.82 3.47
N ILE A 42 6.89 -1.36 2.88
CA ILE A 42 8.27 -0.90 3.11
C ILE A 42 8.44 0.56 2.68
N SER A 43 7.80 0.98 1.59
CA SER A 43 7.85 2.38 1.13
C SER A 43 7.24 3.35 2.14
N PHE A 44 6.08 3.03 2.71
CA PHE A 44 5.44 3.86 3.74
C PHE A 44 6.31 3.99 4.98
N ILE A 45 6.87 2.88 5.47
CA ILE A 45 7.74 2.89 6.64
C ILE A 45 9.06 3.60 6.36
N SER A 46 9.62 3.44 5.16
CA SER A 46 10.84 4.16 4.75
C SER A 46 10.69 5.68 4.83
N GLN A 47 9.51 6.21 4.50
CA GLN A 47 9.27 7.65 4.60
C GLN A 47 9.25 8.12 6.06
N PHE A 48 8.64 7.35 6.94
CA PHE A 48 8.69 7.63 8.38
C PHE A 48 10.12 7.60 8.92
N LEU A 49 10.90 6.57 8.58
CA LEU A 49 12.29 6.47 9.04
C LEU A 49 13.18 7.56 8.46
N LYS A 50 12.95 8.02 7.23
CA LYS A 50 13.62 9.20 6.67
C LYS A 50 13.30 10.48 7.43
N TYR A 51 12.05 10.64 7.85
CA TYR A 51 11.67 11.76 8.70
C TYR A 51 12.47 11.73 10.01
N LEU A 52 12.59 10.57 10.66
CA LEU A 52 13.41 10.42 11.87
C LEU A 52 14.90 10.67 11.61
N ASP A 53 15.43 10.22 10.48
CA ASP A 53 16.82 10.51 10.07
C ASP A 53 17.07 12.03 9.97
N GLY A 54 16.09 12.79 9.45
CA GLY A 54 16.15 14.26 9.42
C GLY A 54 16.22 14.90 10.82
N GLN A 55 15.70 14.19 11.82
CA GLN A 55 15.75 14.60 13.24
C GLN A 55 16.96 13.99 13.98
N SER A 56 17.82 13.23 13.28
CA SER A 56 18.91 12.44 13.87
C SER A 56 18.44 11.52 15.01
N LYS A 57 17.24 10.95 14.87
CA LYS A 57 16.55 10.18 15.91
C LYS A 57 16.39 8.72 15.52
N LYS A 58 16.58 7.81 16.48
CA LYS A 58 16.34 6.38 16.28
C LYS A 58 14.90 6.04 16.61
N VAL A 59 14.40 4.99 15.98
CA VAL A 59 13.04 4.48 16.23
C VAL A 59 12.84 4.01 17.69
N THR A 60 13.92 3.61 18.35
CA THR A 60 13.93 3.23 19.78
C THR A 60 13.86 4.43 20.75
N GLU A 61 14.13 5.63 20.24
CA GLU A 61 14.13 6.89 21.01
C GLU A 61 12.86 7.72 20.75
N LEU A 62 11.86 7.13 20.10
CA LEU A 62 10.61 7.79 19.77
C LEU A 62 9.83 8.23 21.00
N GLU A 63 9.33 9.44 20.96
CA GLU A 63 8.38 10.02 21.89
C GLU A 63 7.04 10.29 21.21
N MET A 64 6.00 10.53 22.01
CA MET A 64 4.67 10.82 21.45
C MET A 64 4.66 12.12 20.64
N GLN A 65 5.51 13.08 20.99
CA GLN A 65 5.66 14.33 20.26
C GLN A 65 6.17 14.09 18.83
N ASP A 66 7.14 13.18 18.64
CA ASP A 66 7.64 12.84 17.29
C ASP A 66 6.56 12.29 16.38
N ILE A 67 5.66 11.49 16.96
CA ILE A 67 4.50 10.96 16.22
C ILE A 67 3.55 12.11 15.84
N ALA A 68 3.26 13.02 16.77
CA ALA A 68 2.40 14.17 16.53
C ALA A 68 3.00 15.10 15.44
N ASP A 69 4.29 15.35 15.50
CA ASP A 69 4.99 16.19 14.53
C ASP A 69 5.01 15.54 13.14
N TYR A 70 5.26 14.22 13.07
CA TYR A 70 5.17 13.49 11.79
C TYR A 70 3.75 13.50 11.20
N VAL A 71 2.74 13.36 12.05
CA VAL A 71 1.32 13.46 11.64
C VAL A 71 1.04 14.85 11.06
N SER A 72 1.56 15.93 11.69
CA SER A 72 1.41 17.29 11.19
C SER A 72 2.06 17.47 9.81
N VAL A 73 3.25 16.92 9.61
CA VAL A 73 3.93 16.91 8.30
C VAL A 73 3.11 16.19 7.23
N LEU A 74 2.47 15.06 7.60
CA LEU A 74 1.57 14.34 6.69
C LEU A 74 0.29 15.14 6.40
N ASP A 75 -0.21 15.90 7.35
CA ASP A 75 -1.41 16.74 7.20
C ASP A 75 -1.18 17.92 6.25
N GLU A 76 0.00 18.52 6.31
CA GLU A 76 0.42 19.60 5.42
C GLU A 76 0.66 19.13 3.98
N SER A 77 0.95 17.84 3.81
CA SER A 77 1.07 17.24 2.48
C SER A 77 -0.33 16.98 1.91
N ASP A 78 -0.62 17.47 0.69
CA ASP A 78 -1.93 17.30 0.03
C ASP A 78 -2.20 15.84 -0.40
N ILE A 79 -2.20 14.93 0.59
CA ILE A 79 -2.47 13.50 0.38
C ILE A 79 -3.90 13.15 0.76
N LYS A 80 -4.50 12.22 0.02
CA LYS A 80 -5.83 11.70 0.32
C LYS A 80 -5.85 11.05 1.72
N TYR A 81 -6.95 11.24 2.46
CA TYR A 81 -7.14 10.66 3.80
C TYR A 81 -6.85 9.14 3.85
N SER A 82 -7.19 8.40 2.78
CA SER A 82 -6.91 6.97 2.69
C SER A 82 -5.41 6.66 2.63
N THR A 83 -4.62 7.52 1.99
CA THR A 83 -3.15 7.41 1.95
C THR A 83 -2.55 7.81 3.30
N PHE A 84 -3.05 8.89 3.90
CA PHE A 84 -2.68 9.32 5.24
C PHE A 84 -2.88 8.17 6.25
N ASN A 85 -4.07 7.57 6.27
CA ASN A 85 -4.36 6.44 7.17
C ASN A 85 -3.43 5.24 6.95
N ARG A 86 -2.99 5.00 5.72
CA ARG A 86 -1.98 3.95 5.43
C ARG A 86 -0.64 4.26 6.08
N TYR A 87 -0.17 5.50 6.05
CA TYR A 87 1.06 5.87 6.76
C TYR A 87 0.98 5.54 8.24
N ILE A 88 -0.09 5.96 8.89
CA ILE A 88 -0.31 5.72 10.33
C ILE A 88 -0.39 4.22 10.64
N THR A 89 -1.16 3.48 9.84
CA THR A 89 -1.35 2.03 10.05
C THR A 89 -0.04 1.25 9.84
N HIS A 90 0.73 1.55 8.78
CA HIS A 90 1.98 0.85 8.52
C HIS A 90 3.06 1.19 9.56
N MET A 91 3.14 2.45 10.00
CA MET A 91 4.01 2.85 11.10
C MET A 91 3.67 2.07 12.38
N HIS A 92 2.40 2.03 12.77
CA HIS A 92 1.96 1.27 13.94
C HIS A 92 2.31 -0.22 13.83
N THR A 93 2.01 -0.85 12.68
CA THR A 93 2.30 -2.28 12.47
C THR A 93 3.80 -2.57 12.55
N PHE A 94 4.64 -1.67 12.05
CA PHE A 94 6.09 -1.78 12.17
C PHE A 94 6.56 -1.69 13.62
N LEU A 95 6.08 -0.73 14.40
CA LEU A 95 6.41 -0.61 15.82
C LEU A 95 5.93 -1.82 16.63
N GLN A 96 4.75 -2.37 16.32
CA GLN A 96 4.27 -3.62 16.93
C GLN A 96 5.19 -4.81 16.59
N PHE A 97 5.69 -4.90 15.36
CA PHE A 97 6.67 -5.91 14.98
C PHE A 97 7.96 -5.78 15.78
N LEU A 98 8.51 -4.58 15.97
CA LEU A 98 9.70 -4.36 16.77
C LEU A 98 9.47 -4.80 18.22
N LYS A 99 8.32 -4.46 18.77
CA LYS A 99 7.93 -4.90 20.13
C LYS A 99 7.82 -6.42 20.24
N MET A 100 7.28 -7.10 19.22
CA MET A 100 7.23 -8.56 19.15
C MET A 100 8.63 -9.19 19.13
N LYS A 101 9.64 -8.45 18.65
CA LYS A 101 11.05 -8.83 18.67
C LYS A 101 11.78 -8.44 19.97
N ASN A 102 11.04 -8.05 21.00
CA ASN A 102 11.57 -7.56 22.28
C ASN A 102 12.45 -6.31 22.16
N ILE A 103 12.21 -5.49 21.13
CA ILE A 103 12.83 -4.18 20.96
C ILE A 103 11.91 -3.17 21.65
N GLU A 104 12.46 -2.42 22.59
CA GLU A 104 11.70 -1.40 23.29
C GLU A 104 11.43 -0.21 22.36
N VAL A 105 10.16 0.05 22.12
CA VAL A 105 9.68 1.15 21.25
C VAL A 105 8.42 1.77 21.84
N LEU A 106 8.14 2.99 21.44
CA LEU A 106 6.95 3.72 21.84
C LEU A 106 5.66 2.92 21.54
N LYS A 107 4.76 2.88 22.51
CA LYS A 107 3.41 2.37 22.31
C LYS A 107 2.48 3.55 21.99
N PHE A 108 1.89 3.55 20.81
CA PHE A 108 0.86 4.51 20.45
C PHE A 108 -0.38 3.80 19.89
N TYR A 109 -1.50 4.53 19.90
CA TYR A 109 -2.79 4.03 19.46
C TYR A 109 -3.18 4.74 18.16
N PRO A 110 -3.13 4.07 17.01
CA PRO A 110 -3.34 4.68 15.70
C PRO A 110 -4.73 5.30 15.55
N GLU A 111 -5.74 4.77 16.24
CA GLU A 111 -7.13 5.23 16.17
C GLU A 111 -7.30 6.72 16.50
N ARG A 112 -6.39 7.26 17.30
CA ARG A 112 -6.39 8.69 17.68
C ARG A 112 -5.98 9.61 16.53
N PHE A 113 -5.31 9.08 15.52
CA PHE A 113 -4.73 9.83 14.40
C PHE A 113 -5.44 9.53 13.09
N LEU A 114 -6.23 8.46 12.99
CA LEU A 114 -6.91 8.09 11.76
C LEU A 114 -7.98 9.11 11.39
N LYS A 115 -7.93 9.56 10.14
CA LYS A 115 -8.93 10.47 9.57
C LYS A 115 -10.16 9.69 9.12
N LYS A 116 -11.34 10.19 9.48
CA LYS A 116 -12.60 9.73 8.90
C LYS A 116 -12.85 10.52 7.62
N GLY A 117 -13.01 9.83 6.52
CA GLY A 117 -13.35 10.43 5.24
C GLY A 117 -14.47 9.67 4.58
N PHE A 118 -15.36 10.39 3.91
CA PHE A 118 -16.32 9.78 3.01
C PHE A 118 -15.60 9.47 1.70
N SER A 119 -15.63 8.21 1.29
CA SER A 119 -15.30 7.84 -0.07
C SER A 119 -16.42 8.41 -0.94
N GLU A 120 -16.14 9.44 -1.71
CA GLU A 120 -17.02 9.78 -2.83
C GLU A 120 -17.08 8.54 -3.72
N HIS A 121 -18.25 7.93 -3.73
CA HIS A 121 -18.50 6.80 -4.61
C HIS A 121 -18.62 7.37 -6.02
N ASN A 122 -17.48 7.47 -6.72
CA ASN A 122 -17.51 7.73 -8.14
C ASN A 122 -18.19 6.53 -8.80
N GLU A 123 -19.40 6.74 -9.26
CA GLU A 123 -20.10 5.78 -10.10
C GLU A 123 -19.20 5.45 -11.29
N ARG A 124 -18.66 4.24 -11.28
CA ARG A 124 -17.85 3.70 -12.39
C ARG A 124 -18.72 3.01 -13.42
N SER A 125 -20.01 3.32 -13.44
CA SER A 125 -20.93 2.80 -14.45
C SER A 125 -20.56 3.37 -15.82
N VAL A 126 -20.32 2.48 -16.76
CA VAL A 126 -20.11 2.89 -18.15
C VAL A 126 -21.48 3.30 -18.72
N PRO A 127 -21.61 4.50 -19.32
CA PRO A 127 -22.88 4.91 -19.90
C PRO A 127 -23.42 3.90 -20.90
N GLU A 128 -24.71 3.67 -20.89
CA GLU A 128 -25.37 2.67 -21.74
C GLU A 128 -25.06 2.89 -23.25
N LYS A 129 -25.01 4.15 -23.69
CA LYS A 129 -24.60 4.51 -25.05
C LYS A 129 -23.20 4.02 -25.42
N THR A 130 -22.27 4.05 -24.46
CA THR A 130 -20.88 3.55 -24.63
C THR A 130 -20.89 2.04 -24.74
N ILE A 131 -21.69 1.36 -23.92
CA ILE A 131 -21.84 -0.10 -23.97
C ILE A 131 -22.44 -0.53 -25.34
N ALA A 132 -23.49 0.13 -25.78
CA ALA A 132 -24.12 -0.16 -27.08
C ALA A 132 -23.13 0.05 -28.24
N HIS A 133 -22.32 1.10 -28.19
CA HIS A 133 -21.28 1.34 -29.20
C HIS A 133 -20.20 0.24 -29.17
N LEU A 134 -19.71 -0.14 -27.99
CA LEU A 134 -18.71 -1.21 -27.84
C LEU A 134 -19.25 -2.55 -28.39
N ILE A 135 -20.51 -2.90 -28.10
CA ILE A 135 -21.13 -4.15 -28.60
C ILE A 135 -21.22 -4.13 -30.15
N LYS A 136 -21.52 -2.97 -30.73
CA LYS A 136 -21.60 -2.82 -32.18
C LYS A 136 -20.24 -2.99 -32.86
N GLU A 137 -19.17 -2.46 -32.25
CA GLU A 137 -17.80 -2.55 -32.79
C GLU A 137 -17.10 -3.87 -32.43
N LEU A 138 -17.65 -4.65 -31.50
CA LEU A 138 -17.04 -5.88 -31.00
C LEU A 138 -16.66 -6.88 -32.09
N PRO A 139 -17.45 -7.11 -33.16
CA PRO A 139 -17.09 -8.03 -34.25
C PRO A 139 -15.83 -7.66 -35.03
N ALA A 140 -15.39 -6.42 -34.95
CA ALA A 140 -14.13 -5.97 -35.57
C ALA A 140 -12.88 -6.39 -34.82
N PHE A 141 -13.01 -6.88 -33.58
CA PHE A 141 -11.89 -7.34 -32.76
C PHE A 141 -11.59 -8.84 -32.99
N PRO A 142 -10.34 -9.29 -32.70
CA PRO A 142 -10.01 -10.71 -32.69
C PRO A 142 -10.91 -11.51 -31.75
N GLU A 143 -11.27 -12.72 -32.13
CA GLU A 143 -12.26 -13.58 -31.43
C GLU A 143 -11.95 -13.76 -29.93
N HIS A 144 -10.69 -13.96 -29.57
CA HIS A 144 -10.31 -14.10 -28.17
C HIS A 144 -10.56 -12.84 -27.33
N LEU A 145 -10.50 -11.64 -27.94
CA LEU A 145 -10.84 -10.38 -27.26
C LEU A 145 -12.35 -10.19 -27.16
N GLN A 146 -13.11 -10.62 -28.19
CA GLN A 146 -14.58 -10.63 -28.12
C GLN A 146 -15.05 -11.50 -26.96
N LEU A 147 -14.53 -12.74 -26.87
CA LEU A 147 -14.86 -13.68 -25.80
C LEU A 147 -14.49 -13.13 -24.41
N MET A 148 -13.29 -12.56 -24.28
CA MET A 148 -12.86 -11.95 -23.03
C MET A 148 -13.78 -10.79 -22.61
N TYR A 149 -14.18 -9.94 -23.53
CA TYR A 149 -15.12 -8.85 -23.26
C TYR A 149 -16.48 -9.36 -22.81
N LEU A 150 -17.04 -10.35 -23.50
CA LEU A 150 -18.34 -10.95 -23.17
C LEU A 150 -18.31 -11.60 -21.78
N ILE A 151 -17.25 -12.33 -21.45
CA ILE A 151 -17.09 -12.93 -20.12
C ILE A 151 -17.06 -11.81 -19.04
N LEU A 152 -16.24 -10.77 -19.23
CA LEU A 152 -16.16 -9.65 -18.30
C LEU A 152 -17.51 -8.95 -18.11
N PHE A 153 -18.21 -8.70 -19.23
CA PHE A 153 -19.49 -8.01 -19.23
C PHE A 153 -20.60 -8.82 -18.58
N CYS A 154 -20.71 -10.12 -18.90
CA CYS A 154 -21.78 -10.97 -18.38
C CYS A 154 -21.55 -11.41 -16.93
N THR A 155 -20.31 -11.56 -16.49
CA THR A 155 -19.99 -12.13 -15.16
C THR A 155 -19.54 -11.09 -14.14
N GLY A 156 -19.12 -9.92 -14.57
CA GLY A 156 -18.58 -8.88 -13.70
C GLY A 156 -17.25 -9.26 -13.01
N ILE A 157 -16.60 -10.36 -13.40
CA ILE A 157 -15.31 -10.79 -12.86
C ILE A 157 -14.19 -9.80 -13.26
N ARG A 158 -13.10 -9.80 -12.52
CA ARG A 158 -11.97 -8.89 -12.79
C ARG A 158 -11.16 -9.38 -13.99
N LYS A 159 -10.55 -8.43 -14.72
CA LYS A 159 -9.67 -8.73 -15.86
C LYS A 159 -8.57 -9.77 -15.51
N SER A 160 -7.97 -9.68 -14.33
CA SER A 160 -6.96 -10.63 -13.86
C SER A 160 -7.52 -12.05 -13.70
N GLU A 161 -8.78 -12.18 -13.33
CA GLU A 161 -9.45 -13.48 -13.14
C GLU A 161 -9.75 -14.13 -14.50
N VAL A 162 -10.21 -13.33 -15.49
CA VAL A 162 -10.39 -13.83 -16.86
C VAL A 162 -9.09 -14.39 -17.44
N CYS A 163 -7.97 -13.71 -17.22
CA CYS A 163 -6.67 -14.15 -17.71
C CYS A 163 -6.14 -15.43 -17.03
N THR A 164 -6.75 -15.87 -15.92
CA THR A 164 -6.39 -17.11 -15.21
C THR A 164 -7.30 -18.29 -15.51
N ILE A 165 -8.37 -18.10 -16.30
CA ILE A 165 -9.25 -19.18 -16.75
C ILE A 165 -8.43 -20.12 -17.62
N LYS A 166 -8.29 -21.36 -17.19
CA LYS A 166 -7.64 -22.40 -17.98
C LYS A 166 -8.65 -22.96 -18.97
N SER A 167 -8.25 -23.12 -20.22
CA SER A 167 -8.97 -23.97 -21.16
C SER A 167 -8.91 -25.40 -20.64
N GLY A 168 -10.08 -26.03 -20.44
CA GLY A 168 -10.18 -27.44 -20.08
C GLY A 168 -9.75 -28.34 -21.25
#